data_53d4fdefee37e840a619c2f3b66466ce
#
_entry.id   53d4fdefee37e840a619c2f3b66466ce
#
_cell.length_a   1.000
_cell.length_b   1.000
_cell.length_c   1.000
_cell.angle_alpha   90.00
_cell.angle_beta   90.00
_cell.angle_gamma   90.00
#
_symmetry.space_group_name_H-M   'P 1'
#
loop_
_entity.id
_entity.type
_entity.pdbx_description
1 polymer ?
#
loop_
_entity_poly.entity_id
_entity_poly.type
_entity_poly.pdbx_seq_one_letter_code
_entity_poly.pdbx_strand_id
1 'polypeptide(L)'
;MLFKELIRDIPDYKRFFTIDEMDERSKALAAKYPDRVKITCAGYSRKGAPIHVLEIGKGKRNALLFGCPHPNEPIGAMMLDALSELLAKDDPRLRELDYTWYLIKSIDIDGTKLNEKWFADSSSIRKYAENFFRPAGYQQVEWTFPIEYKTLKFNKPLPETQVLMDLIKEKKPIFLYSLHNSGFGGVYYYVTKDLGEGLFKKYQELPGLFNIPLNLGEPEAPFLKKLAPAI
;
A
#
# COMPACT_ATOMS: atom_id res chain seq x y z
N MET A 1 12.84 -18.41 -6.31
CA MET A 1 14.10 -18.23 -5.54
C MET A 1 14.60 -16.80 -5.58
N LEU A 2 14.48 -16.10 -6.69
CA LEU A 2 15.04 -14.74 -6.90
C LEU A 2 14.67 -13.71 -5.81
N PHE A 3 13.41 -13.72 -5.36
CA PHE A 3 12.94 -12.74 -4.38
C PHE A 3 13.29 -13.04 -2.91
N LYS A 4 13.62 -14.29 -2.56
CA LYS A 4 14.01 -14.63 -1.18
C LYS A 4 15.28 -13.93 -0.73
N GLU A 5 16.21 -13.65 -1.64
CA GLU A 5 17.44 -12.93 -1.34
C GLU A 5 17.19 -11.44 -1.15
N LEU A 6 16.30 -10.84 -1.96
CA LEU A 6 15.96 -9.43 -1.83
C LEU A 6 15.30 -9.10 -0.49
N ILE A 7 14.49 -10.00 0.05
CA ILE A 7 13.76 -9.77 1.31
C ILE A 7 14.60 -10.09 2.55
N ARG A 8 15.77 -10.73 2.42
CA ARG A 8 16.67 -10.98 3.58
C ARG A 8 17.15 -9.70 4.24
N ASP A 9 17.31 -8.64 3.46
CA ASP A 9 17.81 -7.34 3.92
C ASP A 9 16.71 -6.44 4.46
N ILE A 10 15.44 -6.91 4.49
CA ILE A 10 14.35 -6.17 5.11
C ILE A 10 14.57 -6.18 6.62
N PRO A 11 14.63 -4.99 7.27
CA PRO A 11 14.82 -4.92 8.70
C PRO A 11 13.71 -5.62 9.48
N ASP A 12 14.07 -6.24 10.61
CA ASP A 12 13.08 -6.75 11.57
C ASP A 12 12.50 -5.56 12.34
N TYR A 13 11.50 -4.93 11.77
CA TYR A 13 10.81 -3.78 12.36
C TYR A 13 10.11 -4.19 13.65
N LYS A 14 10.39 -3.50 14.75
CA LYS A 14 9.79 -3.75 16.06
C LYS A 14 8.59 -2.86 16.35
N ARG A 15 8.37 -1.86 15.54
CA ARG A 15 7.25 -0.92 15.61
C ARG A 15 6.94 -0.37 14.21
N PHE A 16 5.81 0.26 14.07
CA PHE A 16 5.49 1.01 12.86
C PHE A 16 6.06 2.43 12.94
N PHE A 17 6.40 2.99 11.78
CA PHE A 17 6.87 4.38 11.69
C PHE A 17 5.70 5.35 11.69
N THR A 18 5.92 6.52 12.30
CA THR A 18 5.02 7.66 12.18
C THR A 18 5.11 8.29 10.79
N ILE A 19 4.14 9.14 10.43
CA ILE A 19 4.17 9.90 9.17
C ILE A 19 5.44 10.75 9.08
N ASP A 20 5.79 11.45 10.16
CA ASP A 20 6.95 12.32 10.16
C ASP A 20 8.26 11.53 9.97
N GLU A 21 8.38 10.35 10.60
CA GLU A 21 9.52 9.45 10.39
C GLU A 21 9.59 8.94 8.94
N MET A 22 8.45 8.58 8.34
CA MET A 22 8.40 8.12 6.94
C MET A 22 8.81 9.24 5.98
N ASP A 23 8.40 10.48 6.25
CA ASP A 23 8.77 11.64 5.45
C ASP A 23 10.26 11.96 5.55
N GLU A 24 10.82 11.94 6.75
CA GLU A 24 12.27 12.15 6.96
C GLU A 24 13.09 11.07 6.27
N ARG A 25 12.70 9.81 6.40
CA ARG A 25 13.36 8.69 5.71
C ARG A 25 13.27 8.84 4.19
N SER A 26 12.14 9.31 3.67
CA SER A 26 11.97 9.56 2.24
C SER A 26 12.86 10.70 1.73
N LYS A 27 12.97 11.79 2.48
CA LYS A 27 13.88 12.91 2.19
C LYS A 27 15.35 12.48 2.26
N ALA A 28 15.72 11.72 3.29
CA ALA A 28 17.07 11.17 3.45
C ALA A 28 17.44 10.23 2.29
N LEU A 29 16.50 9.39 1.85
CA LEU A 29 16.70 8.50 0.71
C LEU A 29 16.94 9.28 -0.59
N ALA A 30 16.12 10.31 -0.84
CA ALA A 30 16.30 11.19 -2.01
C ALA A 30 17.62 11.95 -1.97
N ALA A 31 18.04 12.43 -0.79
CA ALA A 31 19.34 13.08 -0.63
C ALA A 31 20.53 12.13 -0.84
N LYS A 32 20.38 10.86 -0.43
CA LYS A 32 21.42 9.83 -0.60
C LYS A 32 21.57 9.35 -2.05
N TYR A 33 20.46 9.33 -2.82
CA TYR A 33 20.44 8.84 -4.20
C TYR A 33 19.78 9.86 -5.17
N PRO A 34 20.35 11.09 -5.29
CA PRO A 34 19.70 12.20 -6.00
C PRO A 34 19.45 11.94 -7.50
N ASP A 35 20.28 11.09 -8.12
CA ASP A 35 20.15 10.73 -9.54
C ASP A 35 19.05 9.71 -9.83
N ARG A 36 18.51 9.06 -8.79
CA ARG A 36 17.58 7.92 -8.90
C ARG A 36 16.28 8.11 -8.15
N VAL A 37 16.30 8.86 -7.07
CA VAL A 37 15.16 9.07 -6.19
C VAL A 37 14.80 10.54 -6.18
N LYS A 38 13.58 10.82 -6.58
CA LYS A 38 12.98 12.15 -6.50
C LYS A 38 11.80 12.10 -5.55
N ILE A 39 11.72 13.07 -4.64
CA ILE A 39 10.56 13.27 -3.78
C ILE A 39 9.81 14.54 -4.22
N THR A 40 8.49 14.44 -4.37
CA THR A 40 7.62 15.57 -4.73
C THR A 40 6.37 15.56 -3.86
N CYS A 41 5.80 16.75 -3.64
CA CYS A 41 4.47 16.87 -3.07
C CYS A 41 3.44 16.73 -4.20
N ALA A 42 2.62 15.68 -4.17
CA ALA A 42 1.58 15.43 -5.17
C ALA A 42 0.26 16.15 -4.86
N GLY A 43 0.12 16.65 -3.64
CA GLY A 43 -1.07 17.36 -3.16
C GLY A 43 -1.11 17.39 -1.65
N TYR A 44 -2.27 17.69 -1.10
CA TYR A 44 -2.48 17.86 0.34
C TYR A 44 -3.67 17.05 0.83
N SER A 45 -3.58 16.55 2.05
CA SER A 45 -4.67 15.89 2.74
C SER A 45 -5.81 16.87 3.09
N ARG A 46 -6.93 16.33 3.58
CA ARG A 46 -8.08 17.13 4.07
C ARG A 46 -7.70 18.19 5.12
N LYS A 47 -6.67 17.92 5.92
CA LYS A 47 -6.17 18.84 6.96
C LYS A 47 -4.93 19.64 6.52
N GLY A 48 -4.57 19.56 5.23
CA GLY A 48 -3.47 20.34 4.66
C GLY A 48 -2.08 19.72 4.85
N ALA A 49 -1.96 18.45 5.26
CA ALA A 49 -0.68 17.77 5.31
C ALA A 49 -0.20 17.40 3.89
N PRO A 50 1.08 17.58 3.53
CA PRO A 50 1.58 17.27 2.20
C PRO A 50 1.60 15.76 1.96
N ILE A 51 1.13 15.33 0.79
CA ILE A 51 1.20 13.94 0.34
C ILE A 51 2.43 13.80 -0.55
N HIS A 52 3.46 13.12 -0.03
CA HIS A 52 4.70 12.92 -0.73
C HIS A 52 4.67 11.69 -1.64
N VAL A 53 5.23 11.83 -2.84
CA VAL A 53 5.48 10.74 -3.79
C VAL A 53 6.97 10.59 -4.00
N LEU A 54 7.46 9.37 -3.84
CA LEU A 54 8.80 8.98 -4.29
C LEU A 54 8.71 8.47 -5.72
N GLU A 55 9.46 9.09 -6.63
CA GLU A 55 9.70 8.59 -7.98
C GLU A 55 11.07 7.93 -8.00
N ILE A 56 11.13 6.63 -8.32
CA ILE A 56 12.36 5.83 -8.27
C ILE A 56 12.52 5.04 -9.57
N GLY A 57 13.71 5.14 -10.17
CA GLY A 57 14.05 4.45 -11.41
C GLY A 57 13.73 5.28 -12.66
N LYS A 58 14.06 4.70 -13.83
CA LYS A 58 13.91 5.32 -15.16
C LYS A 58 13.42 4.29 -16.20
N GLY A 59 12.60 3.33 -15.76
CA GLY A 59 12.02 2.32 -16.64
C GLY A 59 10.94 2.92 -17.56
N LYS A 60 10.61 2.21 -18.62
CA LYS A 60 9.63 2.62 -19.62
C LYS A 60 8.19 2.47 -19.17
N ARG A 61 7.96 1.63 -18.17
CA ARG A 61 6.63 1.35 -17.63
C ARG A 61 6.47 2.03 -16.28
N ASN A 62 5.27 2.46 -15.95
CA ASN A 62 5.00 3.10 -14.68
C ASN A 62 4.26 2.15 -13.73
N ALA A 63 4.69 2.13 -12.48
CA ALA A 63 4.02 1.45 -11.37
C ALA A 63 3.66 2.48 -10.29
N LEU A 64 2.43 2.44 -9.79
CA LEU A 64 1.96 3.28 -8.69
C LEU A 64 1.56 2.38 -7.52
N LEU A 65 2.22 2.55 -6.38
CA LEU A 65 1.91 1.83 -5.15
C LEU A 65 1.64 2.81 -4.02
N PHE A 66 0.64 2.54 -3.22
CA PHE A 66 0.34 3.36 -2.05
C PHE A 66 -0.07 2.52 -0.85
N GLY A 67 0.34 2.96 0.34
CA GLY A 67 0.01 2.37 1.63
C GLY A 67 -0.99 3.20 2.40
N CYS A 68 -1.50 2.65 3.48
CA CYS A 68 -2.48 3.26 4.37
C CYS A 68 -3.70 3.89 3.65
N PRO A 69 -4.33 3.20 2.66
CA PRO A 69 -5.64 3.63 2.19
C PRO A 69 -6.66 3.54 3.32
N HIS A 70 -6.44 2.61 4.23
CA HIS A 70 -7.04 2.56 5.55
C HIS A 70 -5.97 2.90 6.60
N PRO A 71 -6.16 3.92 7.41
CA PRO A 71 -5.10 4.50 8.25
C PRO A 71 -4.65 3.60 9.41
N ASN A 72 -5.41 2.55 9.72
CA ASN A 72 -5.08 1.52 10.70
C ASN A 72 -4.31 0.33 10.11
N GLU A 73 -3.89 0.41 8.86
CA GLU A 73 -3.20 -0.66 8.12
C GLU A 73 -1.77 -0.27 7.73
N PRO A 74 -0.84 -0.12 8.71
CA PRO A 74 0.48 0.46 8.48
C PRO A 74 1.48 -0.48 7.80
N ILE A 75 1.19 -1.79 7.66
CA ILE A 75 2.14 -2.75 7.08
C ILE A 75 2.50 -2.38 5.63
N GLY A 76 1.52 -1.88 4.86
CA GLY A 76 1.75 -1.41 3.50
C GLY A 76 2.76 -0.26 3.45
N ALA A 77 2.69 0.69 4.39
CA ALA A 77 3.65 1.79 4.48
C ALA A 77 5.07 1.29 4.81
N MET A 78 5.19 0.32 5.74
CA MET A 78 6.47 -0.30 6.09
C MET A 78 7.06 -1.07 4.90
N MET A 79 6.22 -1.79 4.15
CA MET A 79 6.65 -2.48 2.93
C MET A 79 7.15 -1.49 1.88
N LEU A 80 6.46 -0.35 1.69
CA LEU A 80 6.90 0.67 0.74
C LEU A 80 8.18 1.38 1.19
N ASP A 81 8.39 1.55 2.49
CA ASP A 81 9.65 2.04 3.03
C ASP A 81 10.81 1.12 2.66
N ALA A 82 10.70 -0.18 2.96
CA ALA A 82 11.69 -1.18 2.62
C ALA A 82 11.91 -1.30 1.09
N LEU A 83 10.82 -1.30 0.31
CA LEU A 83 10.89 -1.37 -1.14
C LEU A 83 11.61 -0.14 -1.72
N SER A 84 11.35 1.06 -1.20
CA SER A 84 12.02 2.27 -1.66
C SER A 84 13.54 2.21 -1.49
N GLU A 85 14.02 1.67 -0.37
CA GLU A 85 15.45 1.42 -0.12
C GLU A 85 16.05 0.39 -1.12
N LEU A 86 15.33 -0.70 -1.39
CA LEU A 86 15.78 -1.72 -2.35
C LEU A 86 15.87 -1.15 -3.78
N LEU A 87 14.86 -0.40 -4.21
CA LEU A 87 14.81 0.22 -5.53
C LEU A 87 15.93 1.27 -5.70
N ALA A 88 16.20 2.07 -4.66
CA ALA A 88 17.23 3.10 -4.69
C ALA A 88 18.65 2.52 -4.85
N LYS A 89 18.89 1.31 -4.36
CA LYS A 89 20.16 0.58 -4.53
C LYS A 89 20.42 0.11 -5.96
N ASP A 90 19.41 0.18 -6.84
CA ASP A 90 19.49 -0.20 -8.25
C ASP A 90 19.88 -1.66 -8.49
N ASP A 91 19.30 -2.58 -7.72
CA ASP A 91 19.53 -4.01 -7.91
C ASP A 91 19.17 -4.42 -9.35
N PRO A 92 20.07 -5.09 -10.09
CA PRO A 92 19.83 -5.49 -11.48
C PRO A 92 18.53 -6.28 -11.66
N ARG A 93 18.16 -7.13 -10.70
CA ARG A 93 16.94 -7.95 -10.73
C ARG A 93 15.66 -7.11 -10.70
N LEU A 94 15.67 -5.96 -9.98
CA LEU A 94 14.56 -5.02 -9.94
C LEU A 94 14.57 -4.11 -11.16
N ARG A 95 15.75 -3.77 -11.68
CA ARG A 95 15.91 -2.98 -12.91
C ARG A 95 15.38 -3.71 -14.14
N GLU A 96 15.55 -5.02 -14.24
CA GLU A 96 14.99 -5.85 -15.33
C GLU A 96 13.47 -5.77 -15.44
N LEU A 97 12.77 -5.40 -14.36
CA LEU A 97 11.34 -5.16 -14.38
C LEU A 97 10.96 -3.93 -15.24
N ASP A 98 11.92 -3.07 -15.58
CA ASP A 98 11.78 -1.90 -16.46
C ASP A 98 10.65 -0.94 -16.03
N TYR A 99 10.55 -0.68 -14.70
CA TYR A 99 9.59 0.26 -14.12
C TYR A 99 10.23 1.57 -13.66
N THR A 100 9.49 2.67 -13.83
CA THR A 100 9.56 3.86 -12.97
C THR A 100 8.51 3.68 -11.88
N TRP A 101 8.93 3.72 -10.63
CA TRP A 101 8.11 3.45 -9.46
C TRP A 101 7.66 4.74 -8.80
N TYR A 102 6.36 4.89 -8.60
CA TYR A 102 5.75 5.98 -7.86
C TYR A 102 5.20 5.40 -6.55
N LEU A 103 5.79 5.79 -5.42
CA LEU A 103 5.46 5.24 -4.11
C LEU A 103 4.91 6.32 -3.18
N ILE A 104 3.73 6.09 -2.62
CA ILE A 104 3.12 6.91 -1.57
C ILE A 104 3.06 6.05 -0.31
N LYS A 105 3.91 6.31 0.68
CA LYS A 105 3.98 5.48 1.89
C LYS A 105 2.68 5.51 2.69
N SER A 106 2.03 6.67 2.77
CA SER A 106 0.70 6.80 3.38
C SER A 106 -0.15 7.77 2.58
N ILE A 107 -1.31 7.31 2.11
CA ILE A 107 -2.24 8.18 1.38
C ILE A 107 -3.24 8.86 2.33
N ASP A 108 -3.76 8.18 3.36
CA ASP A 108 -4.59 8.79 4.42
C ASP A 108 -3.71 9.25 5.58
N ILE A 109 -2.97 10.34 5.36
CA ILE A 109 -2.04 10.92 6.34
C ILE A 109 -2.76 11.31 7.63
N ASP A 110 -3.91 11.96 7.50
CA ASP A 110 -4.66 12.51 8.65
C ASP A 110 -5.18 11.40 9.55
N GLY A 111 -5.71 10.33 8.95
CA GLY A 111 -6.16 9.17 9.68
C GLY A 111 -5.01 8.36 10.28
N THR A 112 -3.89 8.23 9.56
CA THR A 112 -2.70 7.52 10.03
C THR A 112 -2.12 8.17 11.27
N LYS A 113 -2.04 9.52 11.33
CA LYS A 113 -1.60 10.26 12.53
C LYS A 113 -2.46 9.98 13.76
N LEU A 114 -3.74 9.67 13.59
CA LEU A 114 -4.60 9.30 14.73
C LEU A 114 -4.31 7.89 15.27
N ASN A 115 -3.67 7.03 14.49
CA ASN A 115 -3.26 5.69 14.86
C ASN A 115 -1.85 5.61 15.48
N GLU A 116 -1.01 6.62 15.35
CA GLU A 116 0.41 6.57 15.71
C GLU A 116 0.69 6.22 17.18
N LYS A 117 -0.25 6.50 18.09
CA LYS A 117 -0.08 6.17 19.50
C LYS A 117 0.06 4.68 19.78
N TRP A 118 -0.53 3.82 18.95
CA TRP A 118 -0.33 2.37 19.11
C TRP A 118 0.81 1.84 18.24
N PHE A 119 1.34 2.60 17.28
CA PHE A 119 2.43 2.18 16.40
C PHE A 119 3.72 1.83 17.15
N ALA A 120 4.02 2.55 18.23
CA ALA A 120 5.22 2.32 19.04
C ALA A 120 5.20 0.99 19.80
N ASP A 121 4.01 0.42 20.04
CA ASP A 121 3.82 -0.83 20.74
C ASP A 121 2.68 -1.62 20.10
N SER A 122 2.96 -2.12 18.91
CA SER A 122 1.98 -2.83 18.09
C SER A 122 1.54 -4.18 18.67
N SER A 123 2.23 -4.69 19.69
CA SER A 123 1.87 -5.92 20.40
C SER A 123 0.82 -5.69 21.49
N SER A 124 0.58 -4.46 21.92
CA SER A 124 -0.36 -4.12 22.97
C SER A 124 -1.78 -3.99 22.43
N ILE A 125 -2.61 -5.02 22.64
CA ILE A 125 -4.04 -5.00 22.31
C ILE A 125 -4.74 -3.82 22.98
N ARG A 126 -4.37 -3.47 24.21
CA ARG A 126 -4.94 -2.33 24.94
C ARG A 126 -4.65 -1.01 24.24
N LYS A 127 -3.38 -0.73 23.91
CA LYS A 127 -3.00 0.49 23.19
C LYS A 127 -3.67 0.58 21.82
N TYR A 128 -3.77 -0.54 21.10
CA TYR A 128 -4.50 -0.62 19.85
C TYR A 128 -5.98 -0.23 20.06
N ALA A 129 -6.67 -0.85 21.00
CA ALA A 129 -8.09 -0.58 21.27
C ALA A 129 -8.36 0.88 21.69
N GLU A 130 -7.47 1.46 22.51
CA GLU A 130 -7.61 2.84 23.01
C GLU A 130 -7.31 3.91 21.95
N ASN A 131 -6.54 3.57 20.90
CA ASN A 131 -6.03 4.54 19.91
C ASN A 131 -6.33 4.12 18.46
N PHE A 132 -7.18 3.14 18.25
CA PHE A 132 -7.62 2.72 16.92
C PHE A 132 -8.50 3.80 16.28
N PHE A 133 -8.20 4.13 15.05
CA PHE A 133 -9.01 5.00 14.22
C PHE A 133 -9.16 4.41 12.81
N ARG A 134 -10.41 4.27 12.37
CA ARG A 134 -10.77 3.99 10.99
C ARG A 134 -11.96 4.87 10.61
N PRO A 135 -11.88 5.67 9.55
CA PRO A 135 -12.98 6.53 9.15
C PRO A 135 -14.15 5.70 8.57
N ALA A 136 -15.33 6.29 8.56
CA ALA A 136 -16.48 5.71 7.88
C ALA A 136 -16.20 5.55 6.37
N GLY A 137 -16.89 4.62 5.69
CA GLY A 137 -16.63 4.29 4.27
C GLY A 137 -16.59 5.52 3.35
N TYR A 138 -17.52 6.46 3.50
CA TYR A 138 -17.57 7.70 2.71
C TYR A 138 -16.43 8.69 3.01
N GLN A 139 -15.60 8.41 3.98
CA GLN A 139 -14.38 9.16 4.34
C GLN A 139 -13.10 8.37 4.08
N GLN A 140 -13.19 7.20 3.47
CA GLN A 140 -12.04 6.39 3.07
C GLN A 140 -11.65 6.70 1.63
N VAL A 141 -10.35 6.77 1.38
CA VAL A 141 -9.78 7.19 0.10
C VAL A 141 -10.30 6.34 -1.06
N GLU A 142 -10.32 5.02 -0.91
CA GLU A 142 -10.71 4.10 -1.99
C GLU A 142 -12.20 4.09 -2.30
N TRP A 143 -13.04 4.50 -1.35
CA TRP A 143 -14.48 4.53 -1.53
C TRP A 143 -15.01 5.86 -2.07
N THR A 144 -14.13 6.80 -2.38
CA THR A 144 -14.53 8.14 -2.82
C THR A 144 -14.06 8.47 -4.25
N PHE A 145 -13.71 7.47 -5.05
CA PHE A 145 -13.57 7.66 -6.48
C PHE A 145 -14.93 7.99 -7.11
N PRO A 146 -14.99 8.97 -8.01
CA PRO A 146 -16.22 9.29 -8.73
C PRO A 146 -16.75 8.08 -9.49
N ILE A 147 -18.05 7.84 -9.39
CA ILE A 147 -18.71 6.74 -10.08
C ILE A 147 -20.12 7.14 -10.52
N GLU A 148 -20.48 6.72 -11.72
CA GLU A 148 -21.84 6.74 -12.21
C GLU A 148 -22.22 5.30 -12.62
N TYR A 149 -23.17 4.72 -11.86
CA TYR A 149 -23.63 3.36 -12.10
C TYR A 149 -25.12 3.23 -11.75
N LYS A 150 -25.97 2.90 -12.71
CA LYS A 150 -27.44 2.86 -12.55
C LYS A 150 -27.94 4.19 -11.97
N THR A 151 -28.52 4.13 -10.76
CA THR A 151 -29.04 5.30 -10.04
C THR A 151 -28.00 5.97 -9.14
N LEU A 152 -26.85 5.33 -8.92
CA LEU A 152 -25.77 5.88 -8.10
C LEU A 152 -24.98 6.91 -8.92
N LYS A 153 -24.93 8.13 -8.40
CA LYS A 153 -24.08 9.21 -8.92
C LYS A 153 -23.28 9.80 -7.77
N PHE A 154 -22.00 9.56 -7.77
CA PHE A 154 -21.08 10.10 -6.78
C PHE A 154 -19.95 10.85 -7.48
N ASN A 155 -19.72 12.11 -7.10
CA ASN A 155 -18.69 12.96 -7.68
C ASN A 155 -18.16 13.97 -6.64
N LYS A 156 -17.72 13.44 -5.48
CA LYS A 156 -17.12 14.25 -4.40
C LYS A 156 -15.90 13.52 -3.84
N PRO A 157 -14.82 13.36 -4.64
CA PRO A 157 -13.62 12.71 -4.17
C PRO A 157 -13.01 13.47 -2.99
N LEU A 158 -12.39 12.74 -2.08
CA LEU A 158 -11.53 13.35 -1.08
C LEU A 158 -10.28 13.96 -1.74
N PRO A 159 -9.63 14.96 -1.14
CA PRO A 159 -8.35 15.49 -1.65
C PRO A 159 -7.32 14.39 -1.90
N GLU A 160 -7.20 13.42 -1.00
CA GLU A 160 -6.31 12.27 -1.12
C GLU A 160 -6.68 11.39 -2.33
N THR A 161 -7.97 11.17 -2.57
CA THR A 161 -8.48 10.45 -3.74
C THR A 161 -8.18 11.21 -5.03
N GLN A 162 -8.34 12.56 -4.99
CA GLN A 162 -8.00 13.41 -6.14
C GLN A 162 -6.51 13.29 -6.49
N VAL A 163 -5.61 13.25 -5.50
CA VAL A 163 -4.18 13.02 -5.72
C VAL A 163 -3.93 11.70 -6.46
N LEU A 164 -4.58 10.62 -6.06
CA LEU A 164 -4.47 9.33 -6.77
C LEU A 164 -5.00 9.43 -8.21
N MET A 165 -6.15 10.05 -8.41
CA MET A 165 -6.74 10.24 -9.75
C MET A 165 -5.81 11.03 -10.67
N ASP A 166 -5.20 12.10 -10.17
CA ASP A 166 -4.29 12.93 -10.94
C ASP A 166 -3.02 12.16 -11.30
N LEU A 167 -2.45 11.43 -10.36
CA LEU A 167 -1.29 10.56 -10.62
C LEU A 167 -1.61 9.44 -11.61
N ILE A 168 -2.75 8.78 -11.49
CA ILE A 168 -3.20 7.75 -12.45
C ILE A 168 -3.33 8.36 -13.86
N LYS A 169 -3.95 9.52 -13.97
CA LYS A 169 -4.15 10.21 -15.24
C LYS A 169 -2.84 10.67 -15.87
N GLU A 170 -1.93 11.22 -15.06
CA GLU A 170 -0.65 11.76 -15.53
C GLU A 170 0.34 10.64 -15.86
N LYS A 171 0.54 9.72 -14.93
CA LYS A 171 1.59 8.67 -15.03
C LYS A 171 1.14 7.44 -15.78
N LYS A 172 -0.18 7.22 -15.95
CA LYS A 172 -0.78 6.07 -16.66
C LYS A 172 -0.12 4.74 -16.26
N PRO A 173 -0.12 4.39 -14.96
CA PRO A 173 0.55 3.20 -14.49
C PRO A 173 -0.08 1.95 -15.10
N ILE A 174 0.76 1.01 -15.54
CA ILE A 174 0.29 -0.31 -16.00
C ILE A 174 0.22 -1.32 -14.86
N PHE A 175 0.78 -0.96 -13.70
CA PHE A 175 0.68 -1.69 -12.46
C PHE A 175 0.32 -0.71 -11.35
N LEU A 176 -0.81 -0.97 -10.68
CA LEU A 176 -1.29 -0.20 -9.53
C LEU A 176 -1.53 -1.16 -8.38
N TYR A 177 -1.03 -0.80 -7.20
CA TYR A 177 -1.19 -1.61 -6.01
C TYR A 177 -1.57 -0.76 -4.80
N SER A 178 -2.77 -0.99 -4.29
CA SER A 178 -3.23 -0.52 -3.00
C SER A 178 -2.87 -1.55 -1.94
N LEU A 179 -2.11 -1.14 -0.95
CA LEU A 179 -1.53 -2.04 0.04
C LEU A 179 -2.35 -2.05 1.32
N HIS A 180 -2.97 -3.19 1.57
CA HIS A 180 -3.79 -3.47 2.74
C HIS A 180 -3.17 -4.51 3.65
N ASN A 181 -3.60 -4.52 4.92
CA ASN A 181 -3.44 -5.64 5.81
C ASN A 181 -4.71 -5.84 6.65
N SER A 182 -5.01 -7.09 7.00
CA SER A 182 -6.02 -7.38 8.00
C SER A 182 -5.42 -7.31 9.40
N GLY A 183 -6.26 -7.03 10.40
CA GLY A 183 -5.82 -6.98 11.80
C GLY A 183 -5.54 -8.38 12.37
N PHE A 184 -6.17 -9.41 11.83
CA PHE A 184 -6.02 -10.82 12.23
C PHE A 184 -6.54 -11.73 11.11
N GLY A 185 -6.22 -13.02 11.18
CA GLY A 185 -6.57 -13.99 10.16
C GLY A 185 -5.41 -14.27 9.21
N GLY A 186 -5.68 -14.98 8.12
CA GLY A 186 -4.71 -15.35 7.11
C GLY A 186 -4.82 -14.50 5.84
N VAL A 187 -4.04 -14.89 4.83
CA VAL A 187 -4.08 -14.26 3.51
C VAL A 187 -5.30 -14.72 2.73
N TYR A 188 -5.95 -13.80 2.04
CA TYR A 188 -6.97 -14.07 1.03
C TYR A 188 -6.79 -13.13 -0.16
N TYR A 189 -7.43 -13.46 -1.28
CA TYR A 189 -7.27 -12.71 -2.51
C TYR A 189 -8.63 -12.40 -3.13
N TYR A 190 -8.84 -11.15 -3.51
CA TYR A 190 -9.92 -10.76 -4.40
C TYR A 190 -9.37 -10.57 -5.81
N VAL A 191 -10.00 -11.23 -6.76
CA VAL A 191 -9.64 -11.14 -8.17
C VAL A 191 -10.84 -10.71 -9.01
N THR A 192 -10.61 -9.94 -10.05
CA THR A 192 -11.69 -9.41 -10.90
C THR A 192 -12.19 -10.41 -11.95
N LYS A 193 -11.47 -11.51 -12.11
CA LYS A 193 -11.82 -12.60 -13.04
C LYS A 193 -11.16 -13.91 -12.62
N ASP A 194 -11.64 -15.01 -13.14
CA ASP A 194 -10.95 -16.29 -12.98
C ASP A 194 -9.59 -16.25 -13.69
N LEU A 195 -8.53 -16.53 -12.95
CA LEU A 195 -7.14 -16.52 -13.41
C LEU A 195 -6.59 -17.94 -13.66
N GLY A 196 -7.42 -18.97 -13.44
CA GLY A 196 -7.11 -20.37 -13.63
C GLY A 196 -6.37 -21.03 -12.45
N GLU A 197 -6.55 -22.35 -12.34
CA GLU A 197 -6.06 -23.16 -11.22
C GLU A 197 -4.54 -23.02 -10.98
N GLY A 198 -3.75 -22.92 -12.04
CA GLY A 198 -2.29 -22.84 -11.94
C GLY A 198 -1.81 -21.58 -11.21
N LEU A 199 -2.52 -20.43 -11.37
CA LEU A 199 -2.20 -19.21 -10.64
C LEU A 199 -2.76 -19.24 -9.22
N PHE A 200 -3.97 -19.79 -9.04
CA PHE A 200 -4.57 -19.94 -7.73
C PHE A 200 -3.71 -20.80 -6.81
N LYS A 201 -3.17 -21.91 -7.32
CA LYS A 201 -2.23 -22.74 -6.57
C LYS A 201 -1.01 -21.97 -6.09
N LYS A 202 -0.42 -21.12 -6.95
CA LYS A 202 0.71 -20.27 -6.57
C LYS A 202 0.34 -19.27 -5.47
N TYR A 203 -0.85 -18.66 -5.54
CA TYR A 203 -1.34 -17.75 -4.50
C TYR A 203 -1.53 -18.46 -3.17
N GLN A 204 -2.01 -19.70 -3.18
CA GLN A 204 -2.21 -20.50 -1.98
C GLN A 204 -0.90 -21.00 -1.36
N GLU A 205 0.10 -21.32 -2.18
CA GLU A 205 1.39 -21.82 -1.72
C GLU A 205 2.33 -20.71 -1.19
N LEU A 206 2.25 -19.52 -1.78
CA LEU A 206 3.17 -18.43 -1.47
C LEU A 206 3.17 -18.01 0.00
N PRO A 207 2.03 -17.80 0.68
CA PRO A 207 2.00 -17.43 2.09
C PRO A 207 2.65 -18.48 3.00
N GLY A 208 2.48 -19.76 2.68
CA GLY A 208 3.07 -20.87 3.43
C GLY A 208 4.60 -20.83 3.46
N LEU A 209 5.26 -20.24 2.45
CA LEU A 209 6.72 -20.05 2.44
C LEU A 209 7.20 -19.08 3.54
N PHE A 210 6.30 -18.30 4.10
CA PHE A 210 6.54 -17.29 5.14
C PHE A 210 5.81 -17.62 6.44
N ASN A 211 5.31 -18.84 6.60
CA ASN A 211 4.51 -19.29 7.75
C ASN A 211 3.25 -18.44 7.98
N ILE A 212 2.67 -17.90 6.90
CA ILE A 212 1.42 -17.14 6.97
C ILE A 212 0.29 -18.09 6.53
N PRO A 213 -0.76 -18.27 7.37
CA PRO A 213 -1.89 -19.13 7.01
C PRO A 213 -2.77 -18.49 5.94
N LEU A 214 -3.56 -19.29 5.25
CA LEU A 214 -4.66 -18.82 4.41
C LEU A 214 -5.89 -18.50 5.29
N ASN A 215 -6.61 -17.45 4.93
CA ASN A 215 -7.96 -17.20 5.45
C ASN A 215 -8.96 -18.03 4.64
N LEU A 216 -9.51 -19.07 5.25
CA LEU A 216 -10.48 -19.96 4.64
C LEU A 216 -11.94 -19.60 5.01
N GLY A 217 -12.13 -18.46 5.67
CA GLY A 217 -13.44 -17.95 6.07
C GLY A 217 -14.33 -17.55 4.88
N GLU A 218 -15.47 -16.95 5.22
CA GLU A 218 -16.41 -16.45 4.22
C GLU A 218 -15.94 -15.11 3.62
N PRO A 219 -16.32 -14.81 2.36
CA PRO A 219 -16.06 -13.51 1.75
C PRO A 219 -16.70 -12.36 2.55
N GLU A 220 -16.07 -11.19 2.51
CA GLU A 220 -16.57 -9.98 3.18
C GLU A 220 -17.91 -9.47 2.64
N ALA A 221 -18.31 -9.90 1.44
CA ALA A 221 -19.56 -9.48 0.83
C ALA A 221 -20.30 -10.65 0.19
N PRO A 222 -21.63 -10.72 0.32
CA PRO A 222 -22.43 -11.86 -0.10
C PRO A 222 -22.51 -12.03 -1.64
N PHE A 223 -22.12 -11.01 -2.40
CA PHE A 223 -22.09 -11.07 -3.87
C PHE A 223 -20.75 -11.55 -4.43
N LEU A 224 -19.77 -11.76 -3.59
CA LEU A 224 -18.47 -12.31 -4.02
C LEU A 224 -18.58 -13.80 -4.27
N LYS A 225 -17.98 -14.25 -5.38
CA LYS A 225 -17.98 -15.65 -5.76
C LYS A 225 -16.65 -16.28 -5.32
N LYS A 226 -16.72 -17.31 -4.50
CA LYS A 226 -15.56 -18.11 -4.12
C LYS A 226 -15.12 -18.95 -5.31
N LEU A 227 -13.90 -18.75 -5.80
CA LEU A 227 -13.32 -19.47 -6.94
C LEU A 227 -12.46 -20.65 -6.48
N ALA A 228 -11.75 -20.49 -5.35
CA ALA A 228 -10.90 -21.49 -4.72
C ALA A 228 -10.75 -21.15 -3.22
N PRO A 229 -10.14 -22.03 -2.39
CA PRO A 229 -9.81 -21.69 -1.00
C PRO A 229 -9.01 -20.40 -0.91
N ALA A 230 -9.48 -19.43 -0.12
CA ALA A 230 -8.93 -18.07 0.06
C ALA A 230 -8.93 -17.18 -1.22
N ILE A 231 -9.72 -17.54 -2.24
CA ILE A 231 -9.82 -16.76 -3.49
C ILE A 231 -11.28 -16.65 -3.92
#